data_50c395386325ecb29594503a318cd484
#
_entry.id   50c395386325ecb29594503a318cd484
#
_cell.length_a   1.000
_cell.length_b   1.000
_cell.length_c   1.000
_cell.angle_alpha   90.00
_cell.angle_beta   90.00
_cell.angle_gamma   90.00
#
_symmetry.space_group_name_H-M   'P 1'
#
loop_
_entity.id
_entity.type
_entity.pdbx_description
1 polymer ?
#
loop_
_entity_poly.entity_id
_entity_poly.type
_entity_poly.pdbx_seq_one_letter_code
_entity_poly.pdbx_strand_id
1 'polypeptide(L)'
;MGAVNSSTSPLPQDLATRLKRDEAGLVAAVVAQHDTGEVLMLGWMDDEALARTMTEGRVTFWSRSRQVYWRKGDTSGHVQHVVSVALDCDGDALLVRVDQTGAACHTGARTCFVELAGVTPGLPVGATAPALGATVVAPGPGAAAPGGPGAAAPGGVLA
;
A
#
# COMPACT_ATOMS: atom_id res chain seq x y z
N MET A 1 -9.37 -26.04 -32.27
CA MET A 1 -8.09 -25.90 -31.54
C MET A 1 -7.83 -24.40 -31.41
N GLY A 2 -8.31 -23.82 -30.30
CA GLY A 2 -8.12 -22.38 -30.01
C GLY A 2 -6.70 -22.15 -29.51
N ALA A 3 -5.93 -21.41 -30.28
CA ALA A 3 -4.64 -20.88 -29.80
C ALA A 3 -4.90 -19.99 -28.59
N VAL A 4 -4.50 -20.42 -27.40
CA VAL A 4 -4.34 -19.56 -26.25
C VAL A 4 -3.22 -18.60 -26.60
N ASN A 5 -3.60 -17.37 -26.91
CA ASN A 5 -2.67 -16.27 -27.07
C ASN A 5 -2.01 -16.07 -25.70
N SER A 6 -0.83 -16.64 -25.50
CA SER A 6 0.03 -16.33 -24.35
C SER A 6 0.49 -14.89 -24.55
N SER A 7 -0.32 -13.93 -24.12
CA SER A 7 0.13 -12.55 -23.97
C SER A 7 1.27 -12.58 -22.97
N THR A 8 2.49 -12.47 -23.47
CA THR A 8 3.68 -12.40 -22.62
C THR A 8 3.53 -11.17 -21.76
N SER A 9 3.48 -11.34 -20.43
CA SER A 9 3.42 -10.22 -19.50
C SER A 9 4.59 -9.27 -19.77
N PRO A 10 4.38 -7.94 -19.74
CA PRO A 10 5.46 -6.97 -19.89
C PRO A 10 6.40 -6.93 -18.67
N LEU A 11 6.06 -7.67 -17.61
CA LEU A 11 6.85 -7.76 -16.38
C LEU A 11 7.92 -8.85 -16.48
N PRO A 12 9.02 -8.74 -15.72
CA PRO A 12 9.95 -9.85 -15.51
C PRO A 12 9.21 -11.09 -15.04
N GLN A 13 9.60 -12.25 -15.56
CA GLN A 13 8.90 -13.54 -15.34
C GLN A 13 8.78 -13.89 -13.85
N ASP A 14 9.81 -13.64 -13.06
CA ASP A 14 9.85 -13.88 -11.62
C ASP A 14 8.83 -13.01 -10.86
N LEU A 15 8.64 -11.76 -11.27
CA LEU A 15 7.63 -10.88 -10.70
C LEU A 15 6.23 -11.31 -11.16
N ALA A 16 6.05 -11.56 -12.46
CA ALA A 16 4.77 -11.95 -13.03
C ALA A 16 4.18 -13.21 -12.40
N THR A 17 5.03 -14.18 -12.03
CA THR A 17 4.61 -15.43 -11.38
C THR A 17 4.22 -15.27 -9.92
N ARG A 18 4.73 -14.23 -9.25
CA ARG A 18 4.42 -13.94 -7.83
C ARG A 18 3.14 -13.16 -7.65
N LEU A 19 2.68 -12.46 -8.68
CA LEU A 19 1.47 -11.64 -8.61
C LEU A 19 0.21 -12.53 -8.64
N LYS A 20 -0.62 -12.41 -7.62
CA LYS A 20 -1.96 -12.97 -7.57
C LYS A 20 -2.97 -11.91 -7.99
N ARG A 21 -3.44 -12.04 -9.19
CA ARG A 21 -4.41 -11.14 -9.78
C ARG A 21 -5.83 -11.59 -9.44
N ASP A 22 -6.74 -10.64 -9.32
CA ASP A 22 -8.18 -10.94 -9.23
C ASP A 22 -8.72 -11.51 -10.55
N GLU A 23 -10.03 -11.82 -10.58
CA GLU A 23 -10.71 -12.36 -11.77
C GLU A 23 -10.66 -11.41 -12.98
N ALA A 24 -10.45 -10.11 -12.75
CA ALA A 24 -10.29 -9.11 -13.79
C ALA A 24 -8.83 -8.94 -14.23
N GLY A 25 -7.90 -9.71 -13.68
CA GLY A 25 -6.47 -9.61 -13.97
C GLY A 25 -5.77 -8.43 -13.24
N LEU A 26 -6.36 -7.94 -12.16
CA LEU A 26 -5.88 -6.75 -11.45
C LEU A 26 -5.32 -7.09 -10.07
N VAL A 27 -4.39 -6.25 -9.62
CA VAL A 27 -3.83 -6.26 -8.27
C VAL A 27 -4.11 -4.90 -7.62
N ALA A 28 -4.46 -4.91 -6.34
CA ALA A 28 -4.63 -3.68 -5.57
C ALA A 28 -3.28 -2.97 -5.40
N ALA A 29 -3.26 -1.65 -5.57
CA ALA A 29 -2.07 -0.83 -5.36
C ALA A 29 -2.35 0.27 -4.32
N VAL A 30 -1.80 0.07 -3.13
CA VAL A 30 -1.81 1.07 -2.06
C VAL A 30 -0.69 2.05 -2.32
N VAL A 31 -1.00 3.33 -2.41
CA VAL A 31 -0.01 4.39 -2.61
C VAL A 31 0.19 5.13 -1.30
N ALA A 32 1.44 5.23 -0.86
CA ALA A 32 1.81 5.92 0.36
C ALA A 32 2.94 6.93 0.12
N GLN A 33 2.92 8.02 0.86
CA GLN A 33 4.01 8.98 0.88
C GLN A 33 5.28 8.33 1.44
N HIS A 34 6.42 8.50 0.77
CA HIS A 34 7.61 7.70 1.04
C HIS A 34 8.29 8.02 2.38
N ASP A 35 8.23 9.26 2.83
CA ASP A 35 8.91 9.78 4.03
C ASP A 35 8.05 9.71 5.30
N THR A 36 6.72 9.81 5.16
CA THR A 36 5.79 9.79 6.30
C THR A 36 5.06 8.47 6.47
N GLY A 37 4.94 7.67 5.39
CA GLY A 37 4.10 6.47 5.37
C GLY A 37 2.60 6.76 5.28
N GLU A 38 2.20 8.03 5.15
CA GLU A 38 0.79 8.41 4.99
C GLU A 38 0.20 7.72 3.76
N VAL A 39 -0.91 7.01 3.94
CA VAL A 39 -1.63 6.38 2.83
C VAL A 39 -2.39 7.44 2.06
N LEU A 40 -2.09 7.58 0.77
CA LEU A 40 -2.61 8.64 -0.08
C LEU A 40 -3.85 8.21 -0.86
N MET A 41 -3.81 7.02 -1.44
CA MET A 41 -4.90 6.47 -2.23
C MET A 41 -4.72 4.97 -2.46
N LEU A 42 -5.76 4.33 -2.98
CA LEU A 42 -5.72 2.99 -3.51
C LEU A 42 -6.23 3.02 -4.97
N GLY A 43 -5.54 2.29 -5.83
CA GLY A 43 -5.93 2.09 -7.21
C GLY A 43 -5.72 0.64 -7.64
N TRP A 44 -5.91 0.36 -8.92
CA TRP A 44 -5.79 -0.98 -9.48
C TRP A 44 -4.81 -0.98 -10.63
N MET A 45 -4.00 -2.02 -10.71
CA MET A 45 -3.01 -2.21 -11.75
C MET A 45 -3.14 -3.60 -12.35
N ASP A 46 -3.08 -3.68 -13.66
CA ASP A 46 -2.72 -4.89 -14.38
C ASP A 46 -1.20 -4.92 -14.61
N ASP A 47 -0.69 -5.93 -15.29
CA ASP A 47 0.73 -6.07 -15.59
C ASP A 47 1.30 -4.88 -16.35
N GLU A 48 0.53 -4.33 -17.29
CA GLU A 48 0.94 -3.19 -18.10
C GLU A 48 1.02 -1.90 -17.27
N ALA A 49 0.01 -1.64 -16.40
CA ALA A 49 0.03 -0.48 -15.51
C ALA A 49 1.20 -0.55 -14.54
N LEU A 50 1.49 -1.74 -14.00
CA LEU A 50 2.66 -1.93 -13.12
C LEU A 50 3.97 -1.75 -13.88
N ALA A 51 4.09 -2.31 -15.09
CA ALA A 51 5.29 -2.14 -15.91
C ALA A 51 5.55 -0.66 -16.21
N ARG A 52 4.54 0.10 -16.61
CA ARG A 52 4.63 1.56 -16.83
C ARG A 52 5.03 2.29 -15.55
N THR A 53 4.41 1.95 -14.43
CA THR A 53 4.73 2.55 -13.13
C THR A 53 6.20 2.38 -12.79
N MET A 54 6.76 1.18 -13.01
CA MET A 54 8.16 0.87 -12.71
C MET A 54 9.14 1.50 -13.70
N THR A 55 8.80 1.55 -15.00
CA THR A 55 9.71 2.03 -16.05
C THR A 55 9.68 3.55 -16.22
N GLU A 56 8.50 4.17 -16.08
CA GLU A 56 8.33 5.61 -16.25
C GLU A 56 8.55 6.39 -14.93
N GLY A 57 8.59 5.70 -13.79
CA GLY A 57 8.72 6.33 -12.47
C GLY A 57 7.51 7.19 -12.07
N ARG A 58 6.37 6.99 -12.73
CA ARG A 58 5.10 7.71 -12.51
C ARG A 58 3.98 6.70 -12.28
N VAL A 59 3.18 6.89 -11.23
CA VAL A 59 2.11 5.94 -10.92
C VAL A 59 1.07 5.92 -12.04
N THR A 60 0.88 4.76 -12.63
CA THR A 60 -0.12 4.47 -13.66
C THR A 60 -1.09 3.41 -13.14
N PHE A 61 -2.37 3.62 -13.33
CA PHE A 61 -3.45 2.73 -12.90
C PHE A 61 -4.28 2.26 -14.09
N TRP A 62 -5.01 1.17 -13.88
CA TRP A 62 -6.13 0.77 -14.70
C TRP A 62 -7.45 1.25 -14.09
N SER A 63 -8.22 2.01 -14.84
CA SER A 63 -9.56 2.45 -14.42
C SER A 63 -10.59 1.37 -14.74
N ARG A 64 -11.10 0.70 -13.71
CA ARG A 64 -12.11 -0.36 -13.85
C ARG A 64 -13.42 0.15 -14.50
N SER A 65 -13.84 1.36 -14.17
CA SER A 65 -15.09 1.93 -14.70
C SER A 65 -14.96 2.47 -16.12
N ARG A 66 -13.79 3.03 -16.48
CA ARG A 66 -13.56 3.63 -17.80
C ARG A 66 -12.86 2.70 -18.77
N GLN A 67 -12.27 1.58 -18.27
CA GLN A 67 -11.51 0.61 -19.05
C GLN A 67 -10.35 1.27 -19.83
N VAL A 68 -9.62 2.16 -19.15
CA VAL A 68 -8.47 2.87 -19.71
C VAL A 68 -7.36 2.99 -18.68
N TYR A 69 -6.12 3.07 -19.15
CA TYR A 69 -4.99 3.47 -18.31
C TYR A 69 -5.04 4.96 -18.03
N TRP A 70 -4.63 5.34 -16.83
CA TRP A 70 -4.44 6.73 -16.48
C TRP A 70 -3.22 6.89 -15.58
N ARG A 71 -2.35 7.81 -15.94
CA ARG A 71 -1.17 8.16 -15.17
C ARG A 71 -1.51 9.31 -14.24
N LYS A 72 -1.19 9.14 -12.97
CA LYS A 72 -1.52 10.13 -11.95
C LYS A 72 -0.85 11.48 -12.26
N GLY A 73 -1.67 12.51 -12.36
CA GLY A 73 -1.23 13.89 -12.58
C GLY A 73 -1.20 14.36 -14.01
N ASP A 74 -1.47 13.52 -15.02
CA ASP A 74 -1.43 13.95 -16.43
C ASP A 74 -2.44 15.08 -16.75
N THR A 75 -3.59 15.08 -16.09
CA THR A 75 -4.60 16.12 -16.27
C THR A 75 -4.52 17.20 -15.19
N SER A 76 -4.29 16.80 -13.92
CA SER A 76 -4.36 17.72 -12.79
C SER A 76 -3.04 18.41 -12.44
N GLY A 77 -1.91 17.91 -12.94
CA GLY A 77 -0.58 18.31 -12.49
C GLY A 77 -0.17 17.79 -11.10
N HIS A 78 -1.07 17.07 -10.41
CA HIS A 78 -0.81 16.48 -9.10
C HIS A 78 -0.16 15.11 -9.26
N VAL A 79 1.16 15.11 -9.29
CA VAL A 79 2.00 13.99 -9.71
C VAL A 79 2.41 13.13 -8.52
N GLN A 80 2.58 11.84 -8.76
CA GLN A 80 3.18 10.89 -7.82
C GLN A 80 4.41 10.24 -8.47
N HIS A 81 5.60 10.66 -8.04
CA HIS A 81 6.87 10.09 -8.48
C HIS A 81 7.18 8.85 -7.64
N VAL A 82 7.45 7.73 -8.31
CA VAL A 82 7.70 6.45 -7.66
C VAL A 82 9.09 6.45 -7.04
N VAL A 83 9.15 6.12 -5.75
CA VAL A 83 10.39 5.90 -5.00
C VAL A 83 10.68 4.42 -4.88
N SER A 84 9.66 3.60 -4.57
CA SER A 84 9.79 2.14 -4.51
C SER A 84 8.44 1.45 -4.70
N VAL A 85 8.49 0.20 -5.14
CA VAL A 85 7.33 -0.69 -5.23
C VAL A 85 7.67 -1.96 -4.47
N ALA A 86 6.77 -2.40 -3.61
CA ALA A 86 6.88 -3.66 -2.90
C ALA A 86 5.63 -4.51 -3.16
N LEU A 87 5.81 -5.82 -3.21
CA LEU A 87 4.74 -6.80 -3.25
C LEU A 87 4.53 -7.31 -1.83
N ASP A 88 3.30 -7.54 -1.43
CA ASP A 88 3.00 -8.11 -0.12
C ASP A 88 3.37 -9.61 -0.03
N CYS A 89 3.14 -10.23 1.12
CA CYS A 89 3.67 -11.57 1.41
C CYS A 89 3.01 -12.68 0.57
N ASP A 90 1.77 -12.51 0.16
CA ASP A 90 1.03 -13.50 -0.63
C ASP A 90 0.72 -13.07 -2.07
N GLY A 91 1.15 -11.87 -2.46
CA GLY A 91 1.21 -11.46 -3.86
C GLY A 91 -0.05 -10.79 -4.40
N ASP A 92 -1.03 -10.43 -3.58
CA ASP A 92 -2.30 -9.86 -4.02
C ASP A 92 -2.40 -8.34 -3.87
N ALA A 93 -1.41 -7.70 -3.25
CA ALA A 93 -1.35 -6.25 -3.08
C ALA A 93 0.04 -5.67 -3.33
N LEU A 94 0.07 -4.47 -3.88
CA LEU A 94 1.27 -3.67 -4.08
C LEU A 94 1.29 -2.49 -3.11
N LEU A 95 2.46 -2.21 -2.54
CA LEU A 95 2.73 -0.96 -1.85
C LEU A 95 3.65 -0.10 -2.72
N VAL A 96 3.11 1.00 -3.22
CA VAL A 96 3.83 1.98 -4.04
C VAL A 96 4.16 3.19 -3.18
N ARG A 97 5.44 3.36 -2.84
CA ARG A 97 5.91 4.55 -2.13
C ARG A 97 6.27 5.62 -3.13
N VAL A 98 5.76 6.82 -2.90
CA VAL A 98 5.88 7.94 -3.85
C VAL A 98 6.32 9.22 -3.16
N ASP A 99 6.93 10.10 -3.94
CA ASP A 99 7.00 11.52 -3.62
C ASP A 99 5.84 12.23 -4.34
N GLN A 100 4.85 12.69 -3.55
CA GLN A 100 3.66 13.31 -4.07
C GLN A 100 3.77 14.82 -4.16
N THR A 101 3.52 15.36 -5.35
CA THR A 101 3.30 16.79 -5.57
C THR A 101 1.82 17.06 -5.71
N GLY A 102 1.27 17.95 -4.87
CA GLY A 102 -0.14 18.32 -4.88
C GLY A 102 -1.04 17.29 -4.19
N ALA A 103 -2.27 17.14 -4.66
CA ALA A 103 -3.31 16.34 -4.05
C ALA A 103 -3.42 14.94 -4.64
N ALA A 104 -3.70 13.93 -3.81
CA ALA A 104 -4.09 12.61 -4.31
C ALA A 104 -5.54 12.61 -4.81
N CYS A 105 -6.44 13.24 -4.04
CA CYS A 105 -7.86 13.21 -4.31
C CYS A 105 -8.27 14.22 -5.39
N HIS A 106 -9.30 13.86 -6.19
CA HIS A 106 -9.92 14.77 -7.17
C HIS A 106 -10.62 15.98 -6.51
N THR A 107 -10.95 15.89 -5.21
CA THR A 107 -11.49 17.01 -4.42
C THR A 107 -10.46 18.05 -4.03
N GLY A 108 -9.18 17.81 -4.32
CA GLY A 108 -8.07 18.65 -3.88
C GLY A 108 -7.47 18.27 -2.51
N ALA A 109 -8.02 17.23 -1.87
CA ALA A 109 -7.47 16.75 -0.61
C ALA A 109 -6.14 15.98 -0.82
N ARG A 110 -5.23 16.09 0.16
CA ARG A 110 -3.92 15.44 0.11
C ARG A 110 -4.02 13.92 0.00
N THR A 111 -4.96 13.31 0.70
CA THR A 111 -5.29 11.87 0.67
C THR A 111 -6.73 11.65 0.22
N CYS A 112 -7.02 10.46 -0.31
CA CYS A 112 -8.38 10.04 -0.65
C CYS A 112 -9.15 9.51 0.56
N PHE A 113 -8.50 9.34 1.70
CA PHE A 113 -9.12 8.78 2.91
C PHE A 113 -9.55 9.89 3.85
N VAL A 114 -10.73 9.73 4.42
CA VAL A 114 -11.30 10.62 5.44
C VAL A 114 -11.74 9.78 6.62
N GLU A 115 -11.63 10.34 7.82
CA GLU A 115 -12.11 9.69 9.03
C GLU A 115 -13.62 9.44 8.96
N LEU A 116 -14.05 8.27 9.39
CA LEU A 116 -15.47 7.93 9.48
C LEU A 116 -16.08 8.60 10.70
N ALA A 117 -16.99 9.54 10.47
CA ALA A 117 -17.72 10.21 11.56
C ALA A 117 -18.50 9.19 12.39
N GLY A 118 -18.48 9.34 13.71
CA GLY A 118 -19.22 8.48 14.63
C GLY A 118 -18.60 7.09 14.86
N VAL A 119 -17.40 6.85 14.37
CA VAL A 119 -16.63 5.63 14.65
C VAL A 119 -15.50 5.96 15.63
N THR A 120 -15.61 5.38 16.83
CA THR A 120 -14.52 5.46 17.83
C THR A 120 -13.96 4.05 17.99
N PRO A 121 -12.66 3.82 17.73
CA PRO A 121 -12.05 2.51 17.92
C PRO A 121 -12.26 2.00 19.35
N GLY A 122 -12.68 0.73 19.49
CA GLY A 122 -12.95 0.12 20.78
C GLY A 122 -14.37 0.33 21.34
N LEU A 123 -15.20 1.10 20.63
CA LEU A 123 -16.62 1.26 21.01
C LEU A 123 -17.54 0.61 19.96
N PRO A 124 -18.76 0.18 20.34
CA PRO A 124 -19.75 -0.28 19.39
C PRO A 124 -20.05 0.77 18.31
N VAL A 125 -20.31 0.34 17.09
CA VAL A 125 -20.67 1.25 15.98
C VAL A 125 -21.92 2.03 16.37
N GLY A 126 -21.85 3.36 16.25
CA GLY A 126 -22.94 4.27 16.65
C GLY A 126 -22.89 4.75 18.11
N ALA A 127 -21.94 4.26 18.91
CA ALA A 127 -21.67 4.83 20.23
C ALA A 127 -20.98 6.20 20.07
N THR A 128 -21.53 7.22 20.71
CA THR A 128 -20.89 8.53 20.78
C THR A 128 -19.72 8.46 21.77
N ALA A 129 -18.52 8.86 21.35
CA ALA A 129 -17.41 9.03 22.25
C ALA A 129 -17.81 10.04 23.34
N PRO A 130 -17.46 9.80 24.62
CA PRO A 130 -17.59 10.83 25.63
C PRO A 130 -16.80 12.06 25.19
N ALA A 131 -17.38 13.26 25.33
CA ALA A 131 -16.72 14.50 24.96
C ALA A 131 -15.30 14.54 25.53
N LEU A 132 -14.31 14.83 24.69
CA LEU A 132 -12.90 14.93 25.06
C LEU A 132 -12.70 16.01 26.13
N GLY A 133 -12.79 15.59 27.37
CA GLY A 133 -12.46 16.39 28.57
C GLY A 133 -11.56 15.64 29.55
N ALA A 134 -11.14 14.41 29.21
CA ALA A 134 -10.20 13.63 30.01
C ALA A 134 -8.84 13.58 29.31
N THR A 135 -7.86 14.22 29.92
CA THR A 135 -6.44 14.13 29.59
C THR A 135 -6.05 12.67 29.41
N VAL A 136 -5.76 12.26 28.17
CA VAL A 136 -5.13 10.98 27.92
C VAL A 136 -3.72 11.07 28.48
N VAL A 137 -3.52 10.51 29.67
CA VAL A 137 -2.18 10.26 30.21
C VAL A 137 -1.58 9.18 29.31
N ALA A 138 -0.61 9.57 28.48
CA ALA A 138 0.19 8.63 27.72
C ALA A 138 0.80 7.59 28.69
N PRO A 139 0.79 6.29 28.38
CA PRO A 139 1.51 5.31 29.16
C PRO A 139 2.99 5.67 29.14
N GLY A 140 3.55 5.92 30.32
CA GLY A 140 4.96 6.22 30.49
C GLY A 140 5.85 5.09 29.94
N PRO A 141 7.11 5.39 29.51
CA PRO A 141 8.05 4.37 29.10
C PRO A 141 8.52 3.56 30.31
N GLY A 142 8.09 2.30 30.40
CA GLY A 142 8.60 1.44 31.45
C GLY A 142 7.65 0.33 31.89
N ALA A 143 7.46 -0.69 31.04
CA ALA A 143 7.15 -2.03 31.50
C ALA A 143 8.04 -3.00 30.74
N ALA A 144 9.14 -3.41 31.36
CA ALA A 144 10.01 -4.47 30.90
C ALA A 144 9.23 -5.79 30.83
N ALA A 145 9.33 -6.48 29.73
CA ALA A 145 8.80 -7.84 29.57
C ALA A 145 9.51 -8.80 30.55
N PRO A 146 8.80 -9.75 31.19
CA PRO A 146 9.45 -10.75 32.03
C PRO A 146 10.30 -11.69 31.17
N GLY A 147 11.56 -11.86 31.59
CA GLY A 147 12.53 -12.71 30.93
C GLY A 147 12.09 -14.16 30.90
N GLY A 148 12.13 -14.76 29.73
CA GLY A 148 12.04 -16.20 29.58
C GLY A 148 13.37 -16.90 29.96
N PRO A 149 13.35 -18.18 30.37
CA PRO A 149 14.52 -18.85 30.93
C PRO A 149 15.57 -19.14 29.88
N GLY A 150 16.82 -18.93 30.26
CA GLY A 150 17.98 -19.12 29.44
C GLY A 150 18.18 -20.57 28.97
N ALA A 151 18.54 -20.71 27.70
CA ALA A 151 19.16 -21.90 27.17
C ALA A 151 20.68 -21.72 27.19
N ALA A 152 21.37 -22.61 27.90
CA ALA A 152 22.81 -22.67 28.05
C ALA A 152 23.49 -23.00 26.72
N ALA A 153 24.58 -22.31 26.42
CA ALA A 153 25.48 -22.63 25.34
C ALA A 153 26.45 -23.78 25.79
N PRO A 154 26.76 -24.74 24.93
CA PRO A 154 27.92 -25.59 25.16
C PRO A 154 29.16 -24.96 24.54
N GLY A 155 30.20 -24.82 25.33
CA GLY A 155 31.52 -24.44 24.89
C GLY A 155 32.17 -25.53 24.04
N GLY A 156 32.95 -25.11 23.06
CA GLY A 156 33.83 -25.95 22.23
C GLY A 156 35.16 -25.25 22.02
N VAL A 157 36.14 -25.86 22.58
CA VAL A 157 37.56 -25.53 22.68
C VAL A 157 38.27 -25.81 21.34
N LEU A 158 39.19 -24.88 21.01
CA LEU A 158 40.50 -25.01 20.35
C LEU A 158 40.82 -26.20 19.41
N ALA A 159 41.18 -25.89 18.19
CA ALA A 159 42.53 -26.11 17.61
C ALA A 159 42.60 -25.38 16.27
#